data_b8f4f0a9aca307c8e02cc50636c79a92
#
_entry.id   b8f4f0a9aca307c8e02cc50636c79a92
#
_cell.length_a   1.000
_cell.length_b   1.000
_cell.length_c   1.000
_cell.angle_alpha   90.00
_cell.angle_beta   90.00
_cell.angle_gamma   90.00
#
_symmetry.space_group_name_H-M   'P 1'
#
loop_
_entity.id
_entity.type
_entity.pdbx_description
1 polymer ?
#
loop_
_entity_poly.entity_id
_entity_poly.type
_entity_poly.pdbx_seq_one_letter_code
_entity_poly.pdbx_strand_id
1 'polypeptide(L)'
;MAITRQKKEEVVAKVSDALGKAKTFVFANFKGLTVAEQNEMRKTLRAQNINYTVVKKSLLGRALGSAKIEGSAPELQGEIGIAYGEDELAPAREVAVFVKKFPEHLAFVGGIFGGKYVGKEEIISISAIPGMDALRAQFVQLINSPLQRFAVVLNAKADKGE
;
A
#
# COMPACT_ATOMS: atom_id res chain seq x y z
N MET A 1 -26.24 -10.95 -10.51
CA MET A 1 -26.01 -12.37 -10.83
C MET A 1 -25.30 -13.05 -9.68
N ALA A 2 -25.82 -14.20 -9.21
CA ALA A 2 -25.16 -14.96 -8.14
C ALA A 2 -23.87 -15.63 -8.71
N ILE A 3 -22.74 -15.39 -8.06
CA ILE A 3 -21.47 -16.03 -8.43
C ILE A 3 -21.60 -17.52 -8.12
N THR A 4 -21.36 -18.38 -9.10
CA THR A 4 -21.40 -19.84 -8.98
C THR A 4 -20.39 -20.33 -7.92
N ARG A 5 -20.66 -21.49 -7.30
CA ARG A 5 -19.79 -22.08 -6.27
C ARG A 5 -18.36 -22.26 -6.77
N GLN A 6 -18.21 -22.76 -7.99
CA GLN A 6 -16.90 -22.93 -8.64
C GLN A 6 -16.11 -21.62 -8.73
N LYS A 7 -16.74 -20.52 -9.18
CA LYS A 7 -16.07 -19.20 -9.23
C LYS A 7 -15.67 -18.67 -7.85
N LYS A 8 -16.40 -19.02 -6.79
CA LYS A 8 -16.03 -18.63 -5.42
C LYS A 8 -14.80 -19.39 -4.95
N GLU A 9 -14.73 -20.69 -5.27
CA GLU A 9 -13.58 -21.56 -4.96
C GLU A 9 -12.33 -21.12 -5.74
N GLU A 10 -12.47 -20.77 -7.02
CA GLU A 10 -11.40 -20.18 -7.83
C GLU A 10 -10.84 -18.86 -7.25
N VAL A 11 -11.73 -17.97 -6.78
CA VAL A 11 -11.31 -16.71 -6.17
C VAL A 11 -10.57 -16.94 -4.87
N VAL A 12 -11.04 -17.86 -4.03
CA VAL A 12 -10.35 -18.22 -2.78
C VAL A 12 -8.99 -18.83 -3.08
N ALA A 13 -8.90 -19.74 -4.04
CA ALA A 13 -7.64 -20.35 -4.47
C ALA A 13 -6.64 -19.29 -4.97
N LYS A 14 -7.07 -18.37 -5.85
CA LYS A 14 -6.23 -17.27 -6.34
C LYS A 14 -5.73 -16.37 -5.22
N VAL A 15 -6.58 -16.04 -4.23
CA VAL A 15 -6.17 -15.22 -3.08
C VAL A 15 -5.19 -16.00 -2.19
N SER A 16 -5.43 -17.29 -1.96
CA SER A 16 -4.51 -18.14 -1.20
C SER A 16 -3.15 -18.31 -1.88
N ASP A 17 -3.13 -18.49 -3.20
CA ASP A 17 -1.89 -18.55 -3.98
C ASP A 17 -1.14 -17.21 -3.95
N ALA A 18 -1.88 -16.11 -4.02
CA ALA A 18 -1.30 -14.78 -3.88
C ALA A 18 -0.70 -14.60 -2.48
N LEU A 19 -1.41 -15.03 -1.40
CA LEU A 19 -0.92 -14.99 -0.01
C LEU A 19 0.39 -15.76 0.19
N GLY A 20 0.62 -16.81 -0.60
CA GLY A 20 1.88 -17.56 -0.56
C GLY A 20 3.04 -16.88 -1.31
N LYS A 21 2.75 -16.01 -2.28
CA LYS A 21 3.76 -15.38 -3.14
C LYS A 21 4.07 -13.93 -2.78
N ALA A 22 3.06 -13.17 -2.40
CA ALA A 22 3.23 -11.76 -2.10
C ALA A 22 3.61 -11.54 -0.63
N LYS A 23 4.52 -10.61 -0.39
CA LYS A 23 5.00 -10.26 0.94
C LYS A 23 4.10 -9.27 1.66
N THR A 24 3.37 -8.46 0.91
CA THR A 24 2.52 -7.41 1.45
C THR A 24 1.14 -7.41 0.80
N PHE A 25 0.12 -7.30 1.64
CA PHE A 25 -1.27 -7.13 1.25
C PHE A 25 -1.83 -5.87 1.89
N VAL A 26 -2.47 -5.05 1.10
CA VAL A 26 -3.14 -3.84 1.55
C VAL A 26 -4.64 -3.98 1.31
N PHE A 27 -5.41 -3.83 2.37
CA PHE A 27 -6.87 -3.82 2.31
C PHE A 27 -7.35 -2.38 2.26
N ALA A 28 -8.00 -2.03 1.16
CA ALA A 28 -8.59 -0.72 0.97
C ALA A 28 -10.11 -0.85 0.79
N ASN A 29 -10.87 -0.02 1.48
CA ASN A 29 -12.29 0.14 1.25
C ASN A 29 -12.47 1.14 0.09
N PHE A 30 -13.28 0.76 -0.92
CA PHE A 30 -13.59 1.62 -2.05
C PHE A 30 -15.11 1.79 -2.14
N LYS A 31 -15.64 2.81 -1.53
CA LYS A 31 -17.06 3.13 -1.58
C LYS A 31 -17.29 4.33 -2.50
N GLY A 32 -18.01 4.10 -3.61
CA GLY A 32 -18.42 5.20 -4.49
C GLY A 32 -17.42 5.59 -5.59
N LEU A 33 -16.34 4.81 -5.80
CA LEU A 33 -15.43 5.00 -6.94
C LEU A 33 -16.15 4.68 -8.26
N THR A 34 -15.99 5.55 -9.25
CA THR A 34 -16.50 5.30 -10.60
C THR A 34 -15.68 4.20 -11.30
N VAL A 35 -16.29 3.56 -12.30
CA VAL A 35 -15.61 2.52 -13.10
C VAL A 35 -14.37 3.08 -13.81
N ALA A 36 -14.42 4.34 -14.25
CA ALA A 36 -13.30 5.01 -14.90
C ALA A 36 -12.10 5.15 -13.95
N GLU A 37 -12.33 5.64 -12.74
CA GLU A 37 -11.30 5.80 -11.70
C GLU A 37 -10.72 4.46 -11.25
N GLN A 38 -11.57 3.42 -11.10
CA GLN A 38 -11.09 2.08 -10.82
C GLN A 38 -10.19 1.52 -11.92
N ASN A 39 -10.51 1.78 -13.19
CA ASN A 39 -9.71 1.33 -14.31
C ASN A 39 -8.37 2.07 -14.38
N GLU A 40 -8.36 3.39 -14.13
CA GLU A 40 -7.14 4.19 -14.01
C GLU A 40 -6.23 3.63 -12.90
N MET A 41 -6.80 3.41 -11.71
CA MET A 41 -6.07 2.84 -10.58
C MET A 41 -5.48 1.46 -10.92
N ARG A 42 -6.26 0.56 -11.51
CA ARG A 42 -5.79 -0.76 -11.93
C ARG A 42 -4.67 -0.67 -12.97
N LYS A 43 -4.76 0.26 -13.93
CA LYS A 43 -3.74 0.46 -14.96
C LYS A 43 -2.42 0.93 -14.35
N THR A 44 -2.49 1.90 -13.45
CA THR A 44 -1.32 2.44 -12.76
C THR A 44 -0.66 1.38 -11.85
N LEU A 45 -1.46 0.66 -11.03
CA LEU A 45 -0.95 -0.38 -10.16
C LEU A 45 -0.29 -1.53 -10.95
N ARG A 46 -0.87 -1.94 -12.09
CA ARG A 46 -0.27 -2.95 -12.96
C ARG A 46 1.06 -2.51 -13.57
N ALA A 47 1.21 -1.23 -13.91
CA ALA A 47 2.47 -0.68 -14.41
C ALA A 47 3.60 -0.79 -13.37
N GLN A 48 3.25 -0.88 -12.09
CA GLN A 48 4.16 -1.06 -10.94
C GLN A 48 4.23 -2.53 -10.46
N ASN A 49 3.77 -3.49 -11.27
CA ASN A 49 3.69 -4.90 -10.90
C ASN A 49 2.85 -5.19 -9.63
N ILE A 50 1.88 -4.34 -9.34
CA ILE A 50 0.95 -4.51 -8.22
C ILE A 50 -0.39 -5.02 -8.76
N ASN A 51 -0.85 -6.14 -8.23
CA ASN A 51 -2.13 -6.71 -8.55
C ASN A 51 -3.22 -6.12 -7.64
N TYR A 52 -4.31 -5.65 -8.24
CA TYR A 52 -5.48 -5.17 -7.51
C TYR A 52 -6.70 -6.01 -7.84
N THR A 53 -7.31 -6.61 -6.82
CA THR A 53 -8.49 -7.47 -6.97
C THR A 53 -9.54 -7.12 -5.93
N VAL A 54 -10.78 -7.04 -6.37
CA VAL A 54 -11.94 -6.84 -5.49
C VAL A 54 -12.50 -8.18 -5.08
N VAL A 55 -12.63 -8.42 -3.78
CA VAL A 55 -13.09 -9.70 -3.22
C VAL A 55 -14.17 -9.45 -2.18
N LYS A 56 -15.17 -10.34 -2.14
CA LYS A 56 -16.17 -10.31 -1.07
C LYS A 56 -15.52 -10.60 0.28
N LYS A 57 -15.84 -9.82 1.31
CA LYS A 57 -15.31 -9.96 2.67
C LYS A 57 -15.41 -11.39 3.24
N SER A 58 -16.50 -12.11 2.94
CA SER A 58 -16.68 -13.50 3.41
C SER A 58 -15.71 -14.49 2.76
N LEU A 59 -15.32 -14.27 1.50
CA LEU A 59 -14.33 -15.11 0.79
C LEU A 59 -12.92 -14.76 1.26
N LEU A 60 -12.65 -13.47 1.47
CA LEU A 60 -11.40 -13.01 2.02
C LEU A 60 -11.17 -13.55 3.43
N GLY A 61 -12.17 -13.49 4.32
CA GLY A 61 -12.07 -14.05 5.66
C GLY A 61 -11.77 -15.56 5.66
N ARG A 62 -12.33 -16.32 4.71
CA ARG A 62 -12.00 -17.76 4.56
C ARG A 62 -10.56 -17.97 4.08
N ALA A 63 -10.10 -17.19 3.10
CA ALA A 63 -8.73 -17.28 2.60
C ALA A 63 -7.71 -16.91 3.69
N LEU A 64 -7.98 -15.85 4.46
CA LEU A 64 -7.14 -15.42 5.58
C LEU A 64 -7.13 -16.42 6.75
N GLY A 65 -8.28 -17.04 7.05
CA GLY A 65 -8.37 -18.09 8.08
C GLY A 65 -7.58 -19.35 7.74
N SER A 66 -7.34 -19.62 6.46
CA SER A 66 -6.51 -20.73 6.00
C SER A 66 -5.01 -20.38 6.01
N ALA A 67 -4.66 -19.11 6.03
CA ALA A 67 -3.28 -18.62 6.09
C ALA A 67 -2.83 -18.49 7.54
N LYS A 68 -1.65 -19.02 7.87
CA LYS A 68 -1.04 -18.87 9.21
C LYS A 68 -0.43 -17.48 9.36
N ILE A 69 -1.27 -16.46 9.59
CA ILE A 69 -0.85 -15.08 9.76
C ILE A 69 -0.93 -14.71 11.22
N GLU A 70 0.13 -14.13 11.78
CA GLU A 70 0.17 -13.71 13.17
C GLU A 70 -0.66 -12.43 13.39
N GLY A 71 -1.42 -12.39 14.49
CA GLY A 71 -2.20 -11.22 14.90
C GLY A 71 -3.71 -11.37 14.68
N SER A 72 -4.45 -10.32 15.02
CA SER A 72 -5.90 -10.25 14.82
C SER A 72 -6.22 -9.62 13.46
N ALA A 73 -7.08 -10.29 12.69
CA ALA A 73 -7.55 -9.73 11.42
C ALA A 73 -8.27 -8.39 11.65
N PRO A 74 -8.00 -7.35 10.86
CA PRO A 74 -8.71 -6.09 10.98
C PRO A 74 -10.19 -6.29 10.62
N GLU A 75 -11.06 -5.47 11.21
CA GLU A 75 -12.48 -5.49 10.87
C GLU A 75 -12.70 -5.05 9.42
N LEU A 76 -13.14 -5.99 8.60
CA LEU A 76 -13.39 -5.74 7.19
C LEU A 76 -14.82 -5.17 7.01
N GLN A 77 -14.93 -3.85 6.91
CA GLN A 77 -16.21 -3.18 6.69
C GLN A 77 -16.35 -2.71 5.24
N GLY A 78 -17.53 -2.93 4.66
CA GLY A 78 -17.88 -2.43 3.31
C GLY A 78 -17.34 -3.27 2.17
N GLU A 79 -17.04 -2.61 1.06
CA GLU A 79 -16.49 -3.20 -0.17
C GLU A 79 -14.97 -3.14 -0.13
N ILE A 80 -14.31 -4.29 -0.25
CA ILE A 80 -12.87 -4.41 -0.02
C ILE A 80 -12.14 -4.75 -1.30
N GLY A 81 -11.19 -3.90 -1.65
CA GLY A 81 -10.16 -4.17 -2.63
C GLY A 81 -8.88 -4.61 -1.95
N ILE A 82 -8.20 -5.55 -2.57
CA ILE A 82 -6.90 -6.07 -2.12
C ILE A 82 -5.87 -5.66 -3.15
N ALA A 83 -4.85 -4.93 -2.70
CA ALA A 83 -3.64 -4.66 -3.48
C ALA A 83 -2.50 -5.51 -2.93
N TYR A 84 -1.80 -6.22 -3.80
CA TYR A 84 -0.69 -7.09 -3.42
C TYR A 84 0.41 -7.09 -4.49
N GLY A 85 1.64 -7.26 -4.06
CA GLY A 85 2.81 -7.29 -4.94
C GLY A 85 3.98 -8.05 -4.32
N GLU A 86 5.03 -8.22 -5.09
CA GLU A 86 6.28 -8.85 -4.64
C GLU A 86 7.12 -7.87 -3.79
N ASP A 87 7.01 -6.58 -4.07
CA ASP A 87 7.66 -5.52 -3.29
C ASP A 87 6.92 -5.30 -1.96
N GLU A 88 7.67 -5.08 -0.90
CA GLU A 88 7.12 -4.93 0.45
C GLU A 88 6.42 -3.58 0.65
N LEU A 89 6.91 -2.51 0.05
CA LEU A 89 6.42 -1.15 0.29
C LEU A 89 5.57 -0.59 -0.85
N ALA A 90 5.80 -1.05 -2.09
CA ALA A 90 5.14 -0.51 -3.27
C ALA A 90 3.60 -0.57 -3.20
N PRO A 91 2.94 -1.68 -2.77
CA PRO A 91 1.48 -1.71 -2.71
C PRO A 91 0.89 -0.65 -1.77
N ALA A 92 1.50 -0.45 -0.58
CA ALA A 92 1.02 0.53 0.38
C ALA A 92 1.21 1.97 -0.14
N ARG A 93 2.37 2.27 -0.73
CA ARG A 93 2.71 3.58 -1.27
C ARG A 93 1.81 3.98 -2.43
N GLU A 94 1.65 3.09 -3.41
CA GLU A 94 0.83 3.39 -4.60
C GLU A 94 -0.66 3.54 -4.26
N VAL A 95 -1.19 2.69 -3.37
CA VAL A 95 -2.56 2.85 -2.88
C VAL A 95 -2.71 4.17 -2.11
N ALA A 96 -1.69 4.62 -1.34
CA ALA A 96 -1.74 5.90 -0.64
C ALA A 96 -1.84 7.11 -1.58
N VAL A 97 -1.23 7.04 -2.77
CA VAL A 97 -1.38 8.10 -3.80
C VAL A 97 -2.84 8.23 -4.20
N PHE A 98 -3.53 7.11 -4.40
CA PHE A 98 -4.97 7.12 -4.74
C PHE A 98 -5.85 7.50 -3.55
N VAL A 99 -5.51 7.11 -2.34
CA VAL A 99 -6.24 7.56 -1.12
C VAL A 99 -6.15 9.08 -0.97
N LYS A 100 -5.01 9.70 -1.28
CA LYS A 100 -4.86 11.16 -1.30
C LYS A 100 -5.64 11.83 -2.44
N LYS A 101 -5.76 11.16 -3.60
CA LYS A 101 -6.50 11.65 -4.76
C LYS A 101 -8.02 11.58 -4.54
N PHE A 102 -8.50 10.53 -3.85
CA PHE A 102 -9.92 10.26 -3.61
C PHE A 102 -10.22 9.99 -2.12
N PRO A 103 -10.05 10.98 -1.23
CA PRO A 103 -10.15 10.76 0.22
C PRO A 103 -11.54 10.35 0.71
N GLU A 104 -12.60 10.71 -0.03
CA GLU A 104 -13.99 10.37 0.33
C GLU A 104 -14.39 8.95 -0.11
N HIS A 105 -13.71 8.40 -1.11
CA HIS A 105 -14.09 7.14 -1.76
C HIS A 105 -13.13 5.99 -1.46
N LEU A 106 -11.89 6.28 -1.08
CA LEU A 106 -10.88 5.27 -0.82
C LEU A 106 -10.27 5.47 0.56
N ALA A 107 -10.31 4.43 1.39
CA ALA A 107 -9.73 4.46 2.73
C ALA A 107 -8.98 3.16 3.03
N PHE A 108 -7.85 3.26 3.71
CA PHE A 108 -7.17 2.09 4.25
C PHE A 108 -8.00 1.45 5.37
N VAL A 109 -8.07 0.14 5.36
CA VAL A 109 -8.72 -0.66 6.42
C VAL A 109 -7.64 -1.34 7.26
N GLY A 110 -6.61 -1.86 6.64
CA GLY A 110 -5.54 -2.60 7.25
C GLY A 110 -4.76 -3.37 6.19
N GLY A 111 -3.94 -4.33 6.61
CA GLY A 111 -3.20 -5.17 5.69
C GLY A 111 -2.42 -6.28 6.35
N ILE A 112 -1.52 -6.87 5.58
CA ILE A 112 -0.55 -7.86 6.03
C ILE A 112 0.81 -7.36 5.58
N PHE A 113 1.74 -7.28 6.50
CA PHE A 113 3.12 -6.90 6.25
C PHE A 113 4.06 -7.86 6.96
N GLY A 114 4.98 -8.49 6.22
CA GLY A 114 5.92 -9.44 6.78
C GLY A 114 5.28 -10.63 7.52
N GLY A 115 4.08 -11.08 7.10
CA GLY A 115 3.36 -12.18 7.73
C GLY A 115 2.56 -11.81 9.00
N LYS A 116 2.44 -10.52 9.32
CA LYS A 116 1.65 -10.02 10.45
C LYS A 116 0.52 -9.12 9.98
N TYR A 117 -0.59 -9.16 10.71
CA TYR A 117 -1.65 -8.18 10.49
C TYR A 117 -1.24 -6.81 10.98
N VAL A 118 -1.50 -5.81 10.16
CA VAL A 118 -1.14 -4.41 10.37
C VAL A 118 -2.41 -3.56 10.34
N GLY A 119 -2.55 -2.67 11.32
CA GLY A 119 -3.69 -1.77 11.44
C GLY A 119 -3.64 -0.63 10.42
N LYS A 120 -4.72 0.18 10.40
CA LYS A 120 -4.85 1.32 9.50
C LYS A 120 -3.73 2.35 9.68
N GLU A 121 -3.39 2.69 10.93
CA GLU A 121 -2.37 3.71 11.25
C GLU A 121 -0.96 3.26 10.84
N GLU A 122 -0.68 1.98 11.06
CA GLU A 122 0.61 1.40 10.69
C GLU A 122 0.79 1.34 9.18
N ILE A 123 -0.25 0.99 8.40
CA ILE A 123 -0.20 1.02 6.94
C ILE A 123 0.00 2.45 6.42
N ILE A 124 -0.62 3.44 7.02
CA ILE A 124 -0.40 4.84 6.67
C ILE A 124 1.07 5.22 6.91
N SER A 125 1.65 4.81 8.03
CA SER A 125 3.06 5.03 8.34
C SER A 125 3.99 4.33 7.34
N ILE A 126 3.70 3.07 7.00
CA ILE A 126 4.44 2.31 5.98
C ILE A 126 4.33 2.97 4.60
N SER A 127 3.14 3.46 4.24
CA SER A 127 2.92 4.13 2.96
C SER A 127 3.65 5.46 2.81
N ALA A 128 4.04 6.09 3.92
CA ALA A 128 4.82 7.32 3.93
C ALA A 128 6.31 7.07 3.62
N ILE A 129 6.78 5.83 3.68
CA ILE A 129 8.17 5.48 3.38
C ILE A 129 8.42 5.62 1.87
N PRO A 130 9.36 6.47 1.45
CA PRO A 130 9.68 6.65 0.03
C PRO A 130 10.35 5.41 -0.57
N GLY A 131 10.39 5.35 -1.90
CA GLY A 131 11.06 4.26 -2.62
C GLY A 131 12.55 4.21 -2.35
N MET A 132 13.19 3.07 -2.64
CA MET A 132 14.61 2.82 -2.37
C MET A 132 15.56 3.88 -2.92
N ASP A 133 15.30 4.39 -4.12
CA ASP A 133 16.18 5.42 -4.72
C ASP A 133 16.04 6.76 -4.00
N ALA A 134 14.83 7.11 -3.56
CA ALA A 134 14.61 8.31 -2.76
C ALA A 134 15.23 8.17 -1.35
N LEU A 135 15.18 6.98 -0.74
CA LEU A 135 15.86 6.70 0.54
C LEU A 135 17.38 6.83 0.40
N ARG A 136 17.96 6.31 -0.68
CA ARG A 136 19.39 6.46 -0.98
C ARG A 136 19.77 7.94 -1.17
N ALA A 137 18.94 8.70 -1.91
CA ALA A 137 19.13 10.12 -2.10
C ALA A 137 19.07 10.90 -0.77
N GLN A 138 18.09 10.60 0.10
CA GLN A 138 17.98 11.19 1.43
C GLN A 138 19.19 10.86 2.30
N PHE A 139 19.71 9.64 2.25
CA PHE A 139 20.90 9.23 2.99
C PHE A 139 22.14 10.04 2.55
N VAL A 140 22.37 10.16 1.23
CA VAL A 140 23.46 10.97 0.68
C VAL A 140 23.31 12.44 1.08
N GLN A 141 22.07 12.98 1.04
CA GLN A 141 21.79 14.34 1.47
C GLN A 141 22.11 14.55 2.96
N LEU A 142 21.78 13.58 3.83
CA LEU A 142 22.11 13.66 5.26
C LEU A 142 23.61 13.71 5.49
N ILE A 143 24.40 12.89 4.78
CA ILE A 143 25.86 12.90 4.87
C ILE A 143 26.44 14.24 4.41
N ASN A 144 25.88 14.84 3.36
CA ASN A 144 26.34 16.10 2.80
C ASN A 144 25.81 17.34 3.57
N SER A 145 24.81 17.18 4.43
CA SER A 145 24.15 18.29 5.12
C SER A 145 25.09 19.15 5.99
N PRO A 146 26.11 18.61 6.71
CA PRO A 146 27.04 19.45 7.50
C PRO A 146 27.86 20.40 6.60
N LEU A 147 28.31 19.91 5.44
CA LEU A 147 29.07 20.73 4.49
C LEU A 147 28.20 21.82 3.88
N GLN A 148 26.97 21.48 3.51
CA GLN A 148 26.01 22.46 2.99
C GLN A 148 25.67 23.55 4.02
N ARG A 149 25.42 23.16 5.28
CA ARG A 149 25.16 24.12 6.37
C ARG A 149 26.34 25.04 6.63
N PHE A 150 27.56 24.50 6.56
CA PHE A 150 28.79 25.30 6.72
C PHE A 150 28.91 26.32 5.57
N ALA A 151 28.69 25.91 4.32
CA ALA A 151 28.72 26.79 3.17
C ALA A 151 27.63 27.90 3.26
N VAL A 152 26.42 27.56 3.73
CA VAL A 152 25.35 28.54 3.94
C VAL A 152 25.73 29.59 4.98
N VAL A 153 26.37 29.17 6.11
CA VAL A 153 26.84 30.10 7.14
C VAL A 153 27.95 31.02 6.63
N LEU A 154 28.88 30.50 5.82
CA LEU A 154 29.94 31.31 5.21
C LEU A 154 29.33 32.35 4.22
N ASN A 155 28.39 31.93 3.39
CA ASN A 155 27.72 32.87 2.46
C ASN A 155 26.94 33.94 3.25
N ALA A 156 26.21 33.54 4.28
CA ALA A 156 25.47 34.50 5.12
C ALA A 156 26.37 35.50 5.86
N LYS A 157 27.62 35.11 6.19
CA LYS A 157 28.64 36.04 6.74
C LYS A 157 29.18 36.97 5.65
N ALA A 158 29.46 36.45 4.47
CA ALA A 158 29.96 37.26 3.36
C ALA A 158 28.92 38.31 2.92
N ASP A 159 27.62 37.94 2.90
CA ASP A 159 26.53 38.85 2.55
C ASP A 159 26.31 39.96 3.59
N LYS A 160 26.69 39.73 4.86
CA LYS A 160 26.63 40.74 5.93
C LYS A 160 27.81 41.67 5.99
N GLY A 161 28.88 41.39 5.20
CA GLY A 161 30.06 42.25 5.13
C GLY A 161 30.94 42.21 6.39
N GLU A 162 30.84 41.14 7.22
CA GLU A 162 31.71 40.86 8.35
C GLU A 162 32.72 39.74 8.07
#